data_3a13c04660767454028daee43896597f
#
_entry.id   3a13c04660767454028daee43896597f
#
_cell.length_a   1.000
_cell.length_b   1.000
_cell.length_c   1.000
_cell.angle_alpha   90.00
_cell.angle_beta   90.00
_cell.angle_gamma   90.00
#
_symmetry.space_group_name_H-M   'P 1'
#
loop_
_entity.id
_entity.type
_entity.pdbx_description
1 polymer ?
#
loop_
_entity_poly.entity_id
_entity_poly.type
_entity_poly.pdbx_seq_one_letter_code
_entity_poly.pdbx_strand_id
1 'polypeptide(L)'
;MHGGTTIAGTMVLARLAGIRVFATGGLGGVHRGGENSMDVSADLTELGRTRVAVVSAGCKGFLDIGRTLEFLETQGCLVSTFADGRTGNIDFPAFWTRGSGFKSPSVVQTEKEAAAIILAQEKLNIESGMLFANPIPEEFALPLPDIQAAIEQAVREADEKGFTGSKNTPYVLGRLKELTGDRAYVANKALVTANLIRGANVAKELSNLLSSTSQQPAKSL
;
A
#
# COMPACT_ATOMS: atom_id res chain seq x y z
N MET A 1 -24.02 10.18 12.37
CA MET A 1 -22.62 10.60 12.58
C MET A 1 -21.80 10.13 11.38
N HIS A 2 -20.90 10.99 10.85
CA HIS A 2 -19.94 10.60 9.83
C HIS A 2 -18.65 10.21 10.54
N GLY A 3 -18.01 9.11 10.11
CA GLY A 3 -16.76 8.61 10.66
C GLY A 3 -15.82 8.19 9.54
N GLY A 4 -14.53 8.15 9.82
CA GLY A 4 -13.50 7.58 8.97
C GLY A 4 -12.80 6.44 9.71
N THR A 5 -12.16 5.55 8.95
CA THR A 5 -11.32 4.50 9.51
C THR A 5 -9.99 4.45 8.78
N THR A 6 -8.99 3.87 9.42
CA THR A 6 -7.69 3.60 8.83
C THR A 6 -7.74 2.34 7.97
N ILE A 7 -6.66 2.05 7.25
CA ILE A 7 -6.50 0.76 6.56
C ILE A 7 -6.64 -0.40 7.55
N ALA A 8 -5.99 -0.31 8.72
CA ALA A 8 -6.11 -1.31 9.78
C ALA A 8 -7.59 -1.62 10.12
N GLY A 9 -8.37 -0.60 10.46
CA GLY A 9 -9.79 -0.78 10.76
C GLY A 9 -10.61 -1.31 9.58
N THR A 10 -10.28 -0.87 8.36
CA THR A 10 -10.94 -1.37 7.14
C THR A 10 -10.62 -2.84 6.89
N MET A 11 -9.38 -3.28 7.10
CA MET A 11 -8.98 -4.69 6.95
C MET A 11 -9.77 -5.60 7.89
N VAL A 12 -9.91 -5.21 9.17
CA VAL A 12 -10.72 -5.98 10.13
C VAL A 12 -12.16 -6.12 9.66
N LEU A 13 -12.78 -5.01 9.25
CA LEU A 13 -14.15 -5.04 8.75
C LEU A 13 -14.30 -5.83 7.44
N ALA A 14 -13.36 -5.68 6.53
CA ALA A 14 -13.32 -6.44 5.28
C ALA A 14 -13.23 -7.95 5.55
N ARG A 15 -12.34 -8.36 6.45
CA ARG A 15 -12.19 -9.78 6.85
C ARG A 15 -13.49 -10.33 7.43
N LEU A 16 -14.15 -9.60 8.33
CA LEU A 16 -15.43 -9.98 8.93
C LEU A 16 -16.54 -10.09 7.89
N ALA A 17 -16.52 -9.25 6.86
CA ALA A 17 -17.49 -9.29 5.75
C ALA A 17 -17.14 -10.30 4.66
N GLY A 18 -16.05 -11.07 4.79
CA GLY A 18 -15.59 -12.03 3.78
C GLY A 18 -14.93 -11.38 2.55
N ILE A 19 -14.57 -10.10 2.63
CA ILE A 19 -13.87 -9.38 1.57
C ILE A 19 -12.37 -9.71 1.65
N ARG A 20 -11.80 -10.17 0.53
CA ARG A 20 -10.41 -10.65 0.44
C ARG A 20 -9.45 -9.62 -0.14
N VAL A 21 -9.96 -8.68 -0.93
CA VAL A 21 -9.16 -7.64 -1.59
C VAL A 21 -9.70 -6.28 -1.24
N PHE A 22 -8.83 -5.40 -0.79
CA PHE A 22 -9.13 -4.02 -0.43
C PHE A 22 -8.17 -3.08 -1.17
N ALA A 23 -8.71 -2.07 -1.83
CA ALA A 23 -7.91 -1.08 -2.55
C ALA A 23 -8.05 0.31 -1.94
N THR A 24 -6.93 1.04 -1.85
CA THR A 24 -6.85 2.36 -1.23
C THR A 24 -5.76 3.22 -1.85
N GLY A 25 -5.58 4.46 -1.39
CA GLY A 25 -4.54 5.36 -1.88
C GLY A 25 -3.14 4.91 -1.48
N GLY A 26 -2.81 4.97 -0.20
CA GLY A 26 -1.49 4.64 0.32
C GLY A 26 -1.51 4.14 1.75
N LEU A 27 -0.58 3.25 2.05
CA LEU A 27 -0.38 2.66 3.37
C LEU A 27 0.20 3.69 4.35
N GLY A 28 -0.15 3.56 5.62
CA GLY A 28 0.65 4.09 6.72
C GLY A 28 1.98 3.33 6.82
N GLY A 29 2.92 3.85 7.58
CA GLY A 29 4.24 3.24 7.69
C GLY A 29 4.93 3.66 8.98
N VAL A 30 6.24 3.45 9.02
CA VAL A 30 7.11 3.99 10.06
C VAL A 30 7.36 5.46 9.77
N HIS A 31 7.13 6.32 10.75
CA HIS A 31 7.43 7.75 10.62
C HIS A 31 8.93 8.01 10.61
N ARG A 32 9.38 9.08 9.95
CA ARG A 32 10.78 9.54 10.04
C ARG A 32 11.09 9.87 11.51
N GLY A 33 12.23 9.41 12.01
CA GLY A 33 12.53 9.49 13.43
C GLY A 33 11.79 8.44 14.30
N GLY A 34 11.13 7.47 13.67
CA GLY A 34 10.43 6.37 14.35
C GLY A 34 11.33 5.53 15.26
N GLU A 35 12.65 5.51 15.02
CA GLU A 35 13.63 4.89 15.91
C GLU A 35 13.67 5.50 17.32
N ASN A 36 13.28 6.77 17.44
CA ASN A 36 13.25 7.49 18.73
C ASN A 36 11.82 7.59 19.30
N SER A 37 10.82 7.66 18.44
CA SER A 37 9.42 7.90 18.85
C SER A 37 8.57 6.63 18.90
N MET A 38 8.99 5.55 18.25
CA MET A 38 8.19 4.34 18.02
C MET A 38 6.87 4.65 17.27
N ASP A 39 6.82 5.77 16.51
CA ASP A 39 5.63 6.17 15.75
C ASP A 39 5.52 5.30 14.48
N VAL A 40 4.77 4.21 14.63
CA VAL A 40 4.52 3.19 13.61
C VAL A 40 3.02 3.07 13.40
N SER A 41 2.59 3.10 12.15
CA SER A 41 1.17 2.96 11.81
C SER A 41 0.62 1.58 12.21
N ALA A 42 -0.58 1.57 12.77
CA ALA A 42 -1.32 0.34 13.04
C ALA A 42 -1.60 -0.49 11.77
N ASP A 43 -1.56 0.14 10.59
CA ASP A 43 -1.73 -0.55 9.30
C ASP A 43 -0.71 -1.68 9.13
N LEU A 44 0.54 -1.47 9.57
CA LEU A 44 1.61 -2.45 9.44
C LEU A 44 1.39 -3.67 10.33
N THR A 45 0.97 -3.42 11.56
CA THR A 45 0.64 -4.50 12.51
C THR A 45 -0.59 -5.28 12.04
N GLU A 46 -1.59 -4.60 11.49
CA GLU A 46 -2.81 -5.27 11.01
C GLU A 46 -2.53 -6.12 9.77
N LEU A 47 -1.64 -5.68 8.88
CA LEU A 47 -1.15 -6.50 7.76
C LEU A 47 -0.49 -7.80 8.24
N GLY A 48 0.17 -7.80 9.41
CA GLY A 48 0.79 -9.01 9.95
C GLY A 48 -0.21 -10.06 10.47
N ARG A 49 -1.49 -9.71 10.70
CA ARG A 49 -2.44 -10.58 11.41
C ARG A 49 -3.83 -10.71 10.78
N THR A 50 -4.12 -9.96 9.72
CA THR A 50 -5.45 -9.99 9.08
C THR A 50 -5.31 -10.31 7.60
N ARG A 51 -5.79 -11.48 7.20
CA ARG A 51 -5.73 -12.01 5.84
C ARG A 51 -6.64 -11.25 4.89
N VAL A 52 -6.17 -10.09 4.45
CA VAL A 52 -6.76 -9.26 3.39
C VAL A 52 -5.62 -8.76 2.51
N ALA A 53 -5.78 -8.87 1.19
CA ALA A 53 -4.83 -8.31 0.24
C ALA A 53 -5.13 -6.82 0.05
N VAL A 54 -4.16 -5.96 0.35
CA VAL A 54 -4.26 -4.51 0.20
C VAL A 54 -3.55 -4.08 -1.08
N VAL A 55 -4.26 -3.37 -1.96
CA VAL A 55 -3.69 -2.73 -3.15
C VAL A 55 -3.57 -1.23 -2.90
N SER A 56 -2.35 -0.69 -2.96
CA SER A 56 -2.09 0.73 -2.72
C SER A 56 -0.89 1.23 -3.51
N ALA A 57 -0.68 2.55 -3.60
CA ALA A 57 0.50 3.13 -4.25
C ALA A 57 1.77 3.06 -3.37
N GLY A 58 1.96 1.98 -2.65
CA GLY A 58 2.97 1.86 -1.60
C GLY A 58 2.58 2.59 -0.33
N CYS A 59 3.55 2.98 0.50
CA CYS A 59 3.29 3.83 1.65
C CYS A 59 3.34 5.31 1.27
N LYS A 60 2.77 6.16 2.11
CA LYS A 60 2.79 7.62 1.89
C LYS A 60 4.22 8.12 1.83
N GLY A 61 4.55 8.89 0.79
CA GLY A 61 5.93 9.24 0.42
C GLY A 61 6.73 10.06 1.45
N PHE A 62 6.08 10.61 2.48
CA PHE A 62 6.75 11.31 3.58
C PHE A 62 7.19 10.40 4.73
N LEU A 63 6.82 9.12 4.69
CA LEU A 63 7.21 8.09 5.67
C LEU A 63 8.60 7.53 5.39
N ASP A 64 9.14 6.79 6.33
CA ASP A 64 10.38 6.03 6.16
C ASP A 64 10.09 4.71 5.45
N ILE A 65 10.36 4.69 4.15
CA ILE A 65 10.03 3.54 3.29
C ILE A 65 10.89 2.33 3.64
N GLY A 66 12.18 2.54 3.88
CA GLY A 66 13.11 1.46 4.22
C GLY A 66 12.66 0.74 5.49
N ARG A 67 12.46 1.48 6.58
CA ARG A 67 11.96 0.91 7.85
C ARG A 67 10.56 0.34 7.74
N THR A 68 9.71 0.88 6.87
CA THR A 68 8.37 0.32 6.63
C THR A 68 8.45 -1.06 6.00
N LEU A 69 9.34 -1.27 5.03
CA LEU A 69 9.56 -2.57 4.40
C LEU A 69 10.14 -3.59 5.39
N GLU A 70 11.16 -3.21 6.18
CA GLU A 70 11.73 -4.04 7.24
C GLU A 70 10.68 -4.44 8.30
N PHE A 71 9.81 -3.49 8.68
CA PHE A 71 8.75 -3.79 9.64
C PHE A 71 7.73 -4.79 9.06
N LEU A 72 7.34 -4.64 7.79
CA LEU A 72 6.43 -5.57 7.13
C LEU A 72 7.04 -6.98 6.99
N GLU A 73 8.33 -7.07 6.69
CA GLU A 73 9.06 -8.33 6.69
C GLU A 73 9.03 -8.99 8.07
N THR A 74 9.33 -8.24 9.13
CA THR A 74 9.24 -8.72 10.52
C THR A 74 7.83 -9.22 10.88
N GLN A 75 6.79 -8.60 10.33
CA GLN A 75 5.40 -9.04 10.52
C GLN A 75 5.00 -10.26 9.65
N GLY A 76 5.90 -10.77 8.83
CA GLY A 76 5.61 -11.87 7.90
C GLY A 76 4.61 -11.52 6.82
N CYS A 77 4.53 -10.24 6.44
CA CYS A 77 3.64 -9.75 5.40
C CYS A 77 4.30 -9.82 4.03
N LEU A 78 3.66 -10.48 3.07
CA LEU A 78 4.10 -10.41 1.68
C LEU A 78 3.97 -8.99 1.14
N VAL A 79 5.05 -8.46 0.59
CA VAL A 79 5.08 -7.19 -0.15
C VAL A 79 5.49 -7.47 -1.58
N SER A 80 4.66 -7.09 -2.54
CA SER A 80 4.92 -7.28 -3.97
C SER A 80 4.51 -6.05 -4.76
N THR A 81 5.29 -5.66 -5.75
CA THR A 81 4.99 -4.50 -6.62
C THR A 81 4.55 -4.97 -8.00
N PHE A 82 3.49 -4.37 -8.54
CA PHE A 82 3.11 -4.56 -9.94
C PHE A 82 4.18 -3.97 -10.87
N ALA A 83 4.81 -4.83 -11.65
CA ALA A 83 5.89 -4.43 -12.54
C ALA A 83 5.40 -3.94 -13.91
N ASP A 84 4.21 -4.34 -14.36
CA ASP A 84 3.58 -3.89 -15.62
C ASP A 84 4.54 -4.03 -16.83
N GLY A 85 5.14 -5.21 -16.98
CA GLY A 85 6.09 -5.52 -18.06
C GLY A 85 7.51 -5.01 -17.81
N ARG A 86 7.76 -4.23 -16.77
CA ARG A 86 9.12 -3.84 -16.38
C ARG A 86 9.89 -5.06 -15.85
N THR A 87 11.18 -5.09 -16.12
CA THR A 87 12.10 -6.17 -15.74
C THR A 87 13.24 -5.64 -14.88
N GLY A 88 13.98 -6.56 -14.26
CA GLY A 88 15.11 -6.21 -13.38
C GLY A 88 14.68 -5.81 -11.99
N ASN A 89 15.45 -4.95 -11.36
CA ASN A 89 15.20 -4.48 -10.00
C ASN A 89 14.11 -3.40 -9.97
N ILE A 90 12.90 -3.79 -9.61
CA ILE A 90 11.75 -2.89 -9.51
C ILE A 90 11.76 -2.20 -8.16
N ASP A 91 11.63 -0.89 -8.15
CA ASP A 91 11.50 -0.11 -6.92
C ASP A 91 10.09 -0.27 -6.32
N PHE A 92 10.02 -0.29 -5.00
CA PHE A 92 8.77 -0.08 -4.28
C PHE A 92 8.30 1.36 -4.50
N PRO A 93 7.03 1.62 -4.87
CA PRO A 93 6.57 2.96 -5.17
C PRO A 93 6.41 3.82 -3.90
N ALA A 94 6.62 5.13 -4.05
CA ALA A 94 6.52 6.12 -2.99
C ALA A 94 5.34 7.08 -3.19
N PHE A 95 4.14 6.54 -3.33
CA PHE A 95 2.88 7.25 -3.46
C PHE A 95 2.81 8.11 -4.72
N TRP A 96 3.42 9.32 -4.72
CA TRP A 96 3.44 10.23 -5.87
C TRP A 96 4.51 9.92 -6.90
N THR A 97 5.43 9.03 -6.57
CA THR A 97 6.54 8.62 -7.46
C THR A 97 6.52 7.13 -7.73
N ARG A 98 6.94 6.74 -8.92
CA ARG A 98 7.01 5.33 -9.31
C ARG A 98 8.17 4.58 -8.67
N GLY A 99 9.18 5.29 -8.23
CA GLY A 99 10.35 4.74 -7.55
C GLY A 99 10.63 5.48 -6.25
N SER A 100 11.15 4.76 -5.28
CA SER A 100 11.53 5.29 -3.96
C SER A 100 13.03 5.20 -3.68
N GLY A 101 13.78 4.53 -4.55
CA GLY A 101 15.16 4.11 -4.28
C GLY A 101 15.28 2.82 -3.47
N PHE A 102 14.19 2.30 -2.92
CA PHE A 102 14.15 1.01 -2.24
C PHE A 102 13.57 -0.06 -3.16
N LYS A 103 14.23 -1.22 -3.24
CA LYS A 103 13.76 -2.32 -4.07
C LYS A 103 12.54 -2.99 -3.44
N SER A 104 11.61 -3.41 -4.31
CA SER A 104 10.48 -4.22 -3.85
C SER A 104 10.95 -5.62 -3.44
N PRO A 105 10.49 -6.16 -2.30
CA PRO A 105 10.85 -7.51 -1.89
C PRO A 105 10.47 -8.58 -2.91
N SER A 106 9.33 -8.40 -3.59
CA SER A 106 8.90 -9.24 -4.70
C SER A 106 8.14 -8.44 -5.76
N VAL A 107 7.87 -9.05 -6.90
CA VAL A 107 7.12 -8.42 -7.99
C VAL A 107 6.08 -9.37 -8.56
N VAL A 108 5.00 -8.79 -9.08
CA VAL A 108 4.00 -9.49 -9.91
C VAL A 108 3.83 -8.74 -11.22
N GLN A 109 3.57 -9.45 -12.31
CA GLN A 109 3.35 -8.84 -13.61
C GLN A 109 1.89 -8.58 -13.90
N THR A 110 1.00 -9.41 -13.35
CA THR A 110 -0.41 -9.41 -13.70
C THR A 110 -1.32 -9.55 -12.47
N GLU A 111 -2.57 -9.13 -12.61
CA GLU A 111 -3.61 -9.35 -11.61
C GLU A 111 -3.86 -10.84 -11.36
N LYS A 112 -3.69 -11.68 -12.38
CA LYS A 112 -3.82 -13.13 -12.26
C LYS A 112 -2.74 -13.74 -11.38
N GLU A 113 -1.50 -13.27 -11.48
CA GLU A 113 -0.41 -13.68 -10.57
C GLU A 113 -0.71 -13.27 -9.14
N ALA A 114 -1.13 -12.01 -8.91
CA ALA A 114 -1.53 -11.55 -7.59
C ALA A 114 -2.68 -12.38 -7.01
N ALA A 115 -3.71 -12.67 -7.81
CA ALA A 115 -4.83 -13.52 -7.42
C ALA A 115 -4.40 -14.97 -7.10
N ALA A 116 -3.47 -15.52 -7.85
CA ALA A 116 -2.93 -16.87 -7.59
C ALA A 116 -2.16 -16.92 -6.26
N ILE A 117 -1.41 -15.89 -5.93
CA ILE A 117 -0.70 -15.75 -4.64
C ILE A 117 -1.71 -15.68 -3.48
N ILE A 118 -2.78 -14.87 -3.62
CA ILE A 118 -3.84 -14.77 -2.61
C ILE A 118 -4.51 -16.13 -2.39
N LEU A 119 -4.83 -16.84 -3.47
CA LEU A 119 -5.43 -18.17 -3.37
C LEU A 119 -4.48 -19.20 -2.72
N ALA A 120 -3.19 -19.14 -3.02
CA ALA A 120 -2.18 -20.01 -2.41
C ALA A 120 -2.08 -19.75 -0.90
N GLN A 121 -2.08 -18.50 -0.47
CA GLN A 121 -2.09 -18.12 0.93
C GLN A 121 -3.32 -18.66 1.68
N GLU A 122 -4.51 -18.59 1.07
CA GLU A 122 -5.73 -19.16 1.65
C GLU A 122 -5.61 -20.67 1.83
N LYS A 123 -5.10 -21.39 0.82
CA LYS A 123 -4.89 -22.84 0.89
C LYS A 123 -3.87 -23.26 1.93
N LEU A 124 -2.84 -22.44 2.16
CA LEU A 124 -1.83 -22.66 3.19
C LEU A 124 -2.28 -22.22 4.58
N ASN A 125 -3.45 -21.61 4.70
CA ASN A 125 -4.01 -21.08 5.93
C ASN A 125 -3.09 -20.07 6.65
N ILE A 126 -2.38 -19.23 5.89
CA ILE A 126 -1.54 -18.16 6.42
C ILE A 126 -2.44 -16.96 6.77
N GLU A 127 -2.34 -16.45 7.99
CA GLU A 127 -3.24 -15.42 8.51
C GLU A 127 -2.76 -13.98 8.27
N SER A 128 -1.49 -13.74 7.92
CA SER A 128 -1.02 -12.40 7.56
C SER A 128 -1.74 -11.87 6.33
N GLY A 129 -1.84 -10.54 6.21
CA GLY A 129 -2.28 -9.89 4.98
C GLY A 129 -1.18 -9.86 3.93
N MET A 130 -1.47 -9.20 2.82
CA MET A 130 -0.53 -8.97 1.72
C MET A 130 -0.62 -7.52 1.27
N LEU A 131 0.51 -6.95 0.89
CA LEU A 131 0.59 -5.65 0.25
C LEU A 131 0.98 -5.79 -1.21
N PHE A 132 0.09 -5.41 -2.11
CA PHE A 132 0.38 -5.27 -3.54
C PHE A 132 0.53 -3.78 -3.86
N ALA A 133 1.76 -3.35 -4.07
CA ALA A 133 2.05 -1.97 -4.41
C ALA A 133 1.83 -1.73 -5.91
N ASN A 134 0.98 -0.77 -6.23
CA ASN A 134 0.64 -0.39 -7.59
C ASN A 134 1.21 1.01 -7.88
N PRO A 135 2.27 1.13 -8.69
CA PRO A 135 2.84 2.44 -8.99
C PRO A 135 1.82 3.37 -9.64
N ILE A 136 1.89 4.64 -9.28
CA ILE A 136 1.09 5.69 -9.93
C ILE A 136 1.28 5.64 -11.46
N PRO A 137 0.22 5.88 -12.27
CA PRO A 137 0.37 6.02 -13.72
C PRO A 137 1.45 7.06 -14.08
N GLU A 138 2.25 6.75 -15.08
CA GLU A 138 3.47 7.51 -15.38
C GLU A 138 3.20 8.98 -15.70
N GLU A 139 2.11 9.24 -16.41
CA GLU A 139 1.69 10.59 -16.79
C GLU A 139 1.26 11.49 -15.60
N PHE A 140 1.01 10.90 -14.44
CA PHE A 140 0.65 11.62 -13.21
C PHE A 140 1.75 11.55 -12.14
N ALA A 141 2.83 10.82 -12.40
CA ALA A 141 3.96 10.70 -11.47
C ALA A 141 4.66 12.07 -11.31
N LEU A 142 4.95 12.42 -10.06
CA LEU A 142 5.72 13.64 -9.79
C LEU A 142 7.22 13.34 -9.86
N PRO A 143 8.04 14.28 -10.35
CA PRO A 143 9.50 14.13 -10.29
C PRO A 143 9.96 13.97 -8.84
N LEU A 144 10.79 12.96 -8.58
CA LEU A 144 11.24 12.65 -7.21
C LEU A 144 11.92 13.85 -6.52
N PRO A 145 12.83 14.62 -7.17
CA PRO A 145 13.46 15.77 -6.52
C PRO A 145 12.47 16.85 -6.07
N ASP A 146 11.46 17.15 -6.90
CA ASP A 146 10.46 18.18 -6.62
C ASP A 146 9.60 17.83 -5.41
N ILE A 147 9.08 16.60 -5.38
CA ILE A 147 8.22 16.14 -4.29
C ILE A 147 9.02 15.92 -3.01
N GLN A 148 10.28 15.49 -3.11
CA GLN A 148 11.14 15.28 -1.95
C GLN A 148 11.42 16.58 -1.20
N ALA A 149 11.76 17.65 -1.90
CA ALA A 149 11.98 18.97 -1.29
C ALA A 149 10.71 19.47 -0.57
N ALA A 150 9.53 19.31 -1.18
CA ALA A 150 8.26 19.69 -0.57
C ALA A 150 7.93 18.82 0.66
N ILE A 151 8.22 17.51 0.62
CA ILE A 151 8.05 16.60 1.75
C ILE A 151 8.96 17.01 2.91
N GLU A 152 10.25 17.23 2.65
CA GLU A 152 11.22 17.64 3.68
C GLU A 152 10.82 18.94 4.36
N GLN A 153 10.33 19.91 3.59
CA GLN A 153 9.82 21.15 4.15
C GLN A 153 8.57 20.92 5.00
N ALA A 154 7.58 20.18 4.51
CA ALA A 154 6.33 19.96 5.22
C ALA A 154 6.52 19.16 6.52
N VAL A 155 7.42 18.16 6.52
CA VAL A 155 7.77 17.37 7.72
C VAL A 155 8.48 18.23 8.73
N ARG A 156 9.48 19.00 8.31
CA ARG A 156 10.20 19.94 9.20
C ARG A 156 9.25 20.94 9.86
N GLU A 157 8.35 21.55 9.08
CA GLU A 157 7.35 22.49 9.62
C GLU A 157 6.35 21.81 10.58
N ALA A 158 6.03 20.52 10.35
CA ALA A 158 5.18 19.75 11.26
C ALA A 158 5.87 19.54 12.62
N ASP A 159 7.15 19.17 12.59
CA ASP A 159 7.97 18.97 13.80
C ASP A 159 8.13 20.27 14.60
N GLU A 160 8.44 21.37 13.94
CA GLU A 160 8.56 22.70 14.56
C GLU A 160 7.26 23.16 15.24
N LYS A 161 6.11 22.78 14.69
CA LYS A 161 4.77 23.08 15.23
C LYS A 161 4.25 22.03 16.21
N GLY A 162 5.00 20.97 16.48
CA GLY A 162 4.63 19.90 17.42
C GLY A 162 3.49 19.03 16.94
N PHE A 163 3.26 18.90 15.62
CA PHE A 163 2.27 17.99 15.08
C PHE A 163 2.83 16.56 15.06
N THR A 164 2.39 15.72 16.00
CA THR A 164 2.79 14.33 16.15
C THR A 164 1.59 13.38 16.07
N GLY A 165 1.84 12.08 15.89
CA GLY A 165 0.82 11.04 15.87
C GLY A 165 -0.28 11.30 14.85
N SER A 166 -1.54 11.19 15.25
CA SER A 166 -2.71 11.34 14.37
C SER A 166 -2.86 12.72 13.72
N LYS A 167 -2.20 13.75 14.24
CA LYS A 167 -2.23 15.14 13.70
C LYS A 167 -1.17 15.37 12.63
N ASN A 168 -0.11 14.57 12.59
CA ASN A 168 1.01 14.72 11.66
C ASN A 168 0.54 14.55 10.20
N THR A 169 -0.05 13.41 9.87
CA THR A 169 -0.48 13.10 8.49
C THR A 169 -1.41 14.16 7.87
N PRO A 170 -2.50 14.63 8.53
CA PRO A 170 -3.34 15.68 7.95
C PRO A 170 -2.60 16.99 7.71
N TYR A 171 -1.71 17.39 8.62
CA TYR A 171 -0.92 18.59 8.46
C TYR A 171 0.04 18.50 7.27
N VAL A 172 0.83 17.44 7.20
CA VAL A 172 1.81 17.21 6.12
C VAL A 172 1.12 17.17 4.75
N LEU A 173 -0.01 16.45 4.62
CA LEU A 173 -0.76 16.39 3.37
C LEU A 173 -1.35 17.76 2.96
N GLY A 174 -1.87 18.53 3.91
CA GLY A 174 -2.36 19.89 3.67
C GLY A 174 -1.22 20.79 3.19
N ARG A 175 -0.08 20.75 3.86
CA ARG A 175 1.08 21.55 3.51
C ARG A 175 1.70 21.17 2.16
N LEU A 176 1.74 19.89 1.85
CA LEU A 176 2.17 19.40 0.53
C LEU A 176 1.29 19.92 -0.59
N LYS A 177 -0.04 19.97 -0.38
CA LYS A 177 -0.96 20.56 -1.35
C LYS A 177 -0.61 22.04 -1.62
N GLU A 178 -0.31 22.82 -0.59
CA GLU A 178 0.09 24.23 -0.73
C GLU A 178 1.43 24.37 -1.47
N LEU A 179 2.44 23.57 -1.11
CA LEU A 179 3.78 23.63 -1.67
C LEU A 179 3.85 23.15 -3.14
N THR A 180 3.03 22.19 -3.51
CA THR A 180 3.02 21.60 -4.86
C THR A 180 1.92 22.18 -5.76
N GLY A 181 1.08 23.07 -5.23
CA GLY A 181 -0.17 23.47 -5.87
C GLY A 181 -1.09 22.26 -6.03
N ASP A 182 -1.90 22.24 -7.08
CA ASP A 182 -2.83 21.12 -7.32
C ASP A 182 -2.16 19.84 -7.83
N ARG A 183 -0.85 19.85 -8.13
CA ARG A 183 -0.15 18.69 -8.70
C ARG A 183 -0.24 17.45 -7.81
N ALA A 184 0.04 17.58 -6.50
CA ALA A 184 -0.07 16.46 -5.57
C ALA A 184 -1.50 15.96 -5.40
N TYR A 185 -2.49 16.84 -5.49
CA TYR A 185 -3.91 16.48 -5.45
C TYR A 185 -4.34 15.70 -6.69
N VAL A 186 -3.95 16.17 -7.88
CA VAL A 186 -4.23 15.48 -9.17
C VAL A 186 -3.58 14.09 -9.18
N ALA A 187 -2.29 14.01 -8.78
CA ALA A 187 -1.56 12.76 -8.66
C ALA A 187 -2.24 11.80 -7.66
N ASN A 188 -2.69 12.30 -6.49
CA ASN A 188 -3.40 11.49 -5.50
C ASN A 188 -4.72 10.92 -6.07
N LYS A 189 -5.51 11.73 -6.77
CA LYS A 189 -6.73 11.25 -7.42
C LYS A 189 -6.43 10.17 -8.45
N ALA A 190 -5.40 10.35 -9.27
CA ALA A 190 -5.00 9.39 -10.29
C ALA A 190 -4.54 8.06 -9.69
N LEU A 191 -3.67 8.08 -8.67
CA LEU A 191 -3.20 6.84 -8.03
C LEU A 191 -4.33 6.10 -7.32
N VAL A 192 -5.25 6.80 -6.64
CA VAL A 192 -6.42 6.14 -6.00
C VAL A 192 -7.27 5.46 -7.06
N THR A 193 -7.58 6.13 -8.16
CA THR A 193 -8.36 5.55 -9.25
C THR A 193 -7.67 4.32 -9.85
N ALA A 194 -6.36 4.39 -10.11
CA ALA A 194 -5.59 3.27 -10.63
C ALA A 194 -5.57 2.08 -9.65
N ASN A 195 -5.41 2.33 -8.36
CA ASN A 195 -5.42 1.28 -7.33
C ASN A 195 -6.80 0.60 -7.23
N LEU A 196 -7.90 1.36 -7.32
CA LEU A 196 -9.25 0.81 -7.29
C LEU A 196 -9.50 -0.11 -8.50
N ILE A 197 -9.10 0.31 -9.70
CA ILE A 197 -9.20 -0.50 -10.91
C ILE A 197 -8.35 -1.76 -10.77
N ARG A 198 -7.10 -1.65 -10.32
CA ARG A 198 -6.19 -2.78 -10.09
C ARG A 198 -6.77 -3.76 -9.08
N GLY A 199 -7.23 -3.28 -7.93
CA GLY A 199 -7.84 -4.11 -6.90
C GLY A 199 -9.09 -4.84 -7.36
N ALA A 200 -9.96 -4.15 -8.12
CA ALA A 200 -11.15 -4.77 -8.71
C ALA A 200 -10.79 -5.90 -9.70
N ASN A 201 -9.77 -5.70 -10.53
CA ASN A 201 -9.29 -6.72 -11.45
C ASN A 201 -8.66 -7.92 -10.71
N VAL A 202 -7.87 -7.68 -9.65
CA VAL A 202 -7.34 -8.76 -8.80
C VAL A 202 -8.47 -9.55 -8.17
N ALA A 203 -9.50 -8.89 -7.65
CA ALA A 203 -10.66 -9.56 -7.06
C ALA A 203 -11.44 -10.39 -8.08
N LYS A 204 -11.59 -9.90 -9.31
CA LYS A 204 -12.21 -10.63 -10.43
C LYS A 204 -11.41 -11.89 -10.78
N GLU A 205 -10.08 -11.77 -10.93
CA GLU A 205 -9.22 -12.93 -11.22
C GLU A 205 -9.24 -13.94 -10.06
N LEU A 206 -9.27 -13.50 -8.81
CA LEU A 206 -9.42 -14.38 -7.66
C LEU A 206 -10.75 -15.14 -7.70
N SER A 207 -11.85 -14.47 -8.03
CA SER A 207 -13.16 -15.11 -8.19
C SER A 207 -13.15 -16.18 -9.28
N ASN A 208 -12.51 -15.91 -10.42
CA ASN A 208 -12.35 -16.87 -11.52
C ASN A 208 -11.59 -18.12 -11.05
N LEU A 209 -10.48 -17.95 -10.31
CA LEU A 209 -9.68 -19.05 -9.79
C LEU A 209 -10.45 -19.90 -8.76
N LEU A 210 -11.22 -19.27 -7.88
CA LEU A 210 -12.05 -19.96 -6.88
C LEU A 210 -13.14 -20.80 -7.56
N SER A 211 -13.82 -20.25 -8.57
CA SER A 211 -14.87 -20.97 -9.31
C SER A 211 -14.32 -22.16 -10.05
N SER A 212 -13.13 -22.06 -10.67
CA SER A 212 -12.48 -23.16 -11.37
C SER A 212 -12.01 -24.28 -10.41
N THR A 213 -11.60 -23.92 -9.22
CA THR A 213 -11.15 -24.91 -8.19
C THR A 213 -12.35 -25.70 -7.62
N SER A 214 -13.52 -25.06 -7.50
CA SER A 214 -14.75 -25.70 -7.00
C SER A 214 -15.34 -26.74 -7.98
N GLN A 215 -14.94 -26.70 -9.26
CA GLN A 215 -15.44 -27.63 -10.31
C GLN A 215 -14.54 -28.86 -10.52
N GLN A 216 -13.39 -28.95 -9.87
CA GLN A 216 -12.56 -30.16 -9.92
C GLN A 216 -13.06 -31.13 -8.86
N PRO A 217 -13.56 -32.35 -9.26
CA PRO A 217 -13.90 -33.39 -8.29
C PRO A 217 -12.64 -33.77 -7.51
N ALA A 218 -12.79 -33.98 -6.20
CA ALA A 218 -11.72 -34.45 -5.34
C ALA A 218 -11.09 -35.70 -5.99
N LYS A 219 -9.83 -35.60 -6.41
CA LYS A 219 -9.07 -36.80 -6.77
C LYS A 219 -8.94 -37.58 -5.47
N SER A 220 -9.62 -38.73 -5.41
CA SER A 220 -9.42 -39.74 -4.35
C SER A 220 -7.94 -40.14 -4.35
N LEU A 221 -7.28 -39.93 -3.25
CA LEU A 221 -6.01 -40.55 -2.91
C LEU A 221 -6.21 -42.04 -2.67
#